data_edd22e2ead694fc588675171bdf741ec
#
_entry.id   edd22e2ead694fc588675171bdf741ec
#
_cell.length_a   1.000
_cell.length_b   1.000
_cell.length_c   1.000
_cell.angle_alpha   90.00
_cell.angle_beta   90.00
_cell.angle_gamma   90.00
#
_symmetry.space_group_name_H-M   'P 1'
#
loop_
_entity.id
_entity.type
_entity.pdbx_description
1 polymer ?
#
loop_
_entity_poly.entity_id
_entity_poly.type
_entity_poly.pdbx_seq_one_letter_code
_entity_poly.pdbx_strand_id
1 'polypeptide(L)'
;MADYIKGVDLSAVAEVEELGAKYYDNGVQGDIFDILKNYGVNSVRLRLWNDPYTEDGVPYGAGTNDLEVYKKLAKRAMDHGMSILLDYHYSDFWADPGKQRVPKAWRGMDADQLEQAVYDYTRETLLEMKDAGVLPQLVQVGNELTNGLMWPLGQKPEYDNIAKFVSAGIRAVRSVGSDIPVMIHLDNGGNNPMYVDWFDHYMERGENFDIIGMSYYPFWHGTMKELETNMRDMADRYGKKIVIAEVSMGFTMEDYAEYEKLGPDDRKGYATKPSLVENLDYPMTPEGQADFMNDIMKLIDDVPGGDGFYYWEAGWIPVPGSGWATEGALSYIEESGPCGNEWANQALFDYDGHALPALKTIRDYKPLHSDYPLK
;
A
#
# COMPACT_ATOMS: atom_id res chain seq x y z
N MET A 1 -1.65 -19.10 -4.00
CA MET A 1 -2.93 -18.39 -3.83
C MET A 1 -3.78 -18.77 -5.01
N ALA A 2 -4.94 -19.34 -4.77
CA ALA A 2 -5.81 -19.85 -5.84
C ALA A 2 -6.90 -18.84 -6.26
N ASP A 3 -7.08 -17.77 -5.52
CA ASP A 3 -8.19 -16.84 -5.72
C ASP A 3 -7.70 -15.43 -6.05
N TYR A 4 -8.40 -14.76 -6.98
CA TYR A 4 -8.21 -13.35 -7.31
C TYR A 4 -8.26 -12.49 -6.04
N ILE A 5 -7.23 -11.67 -5.82
CA ILE A 5 -7.10 -10.84 -4.63
C ILE A 5 -8.07 -9.66 -4.72
N LYS A 6 -9.01 -9.60 -3.78
CA LYS A 6 -9.83 -8.44 -3.48
C LYS A 6 -9.35 -7.87 -2.15
N GLY A 7 -8.26 -7.14 -2.21
CA GLY A 7 -7.55 -6.67 -1.03
C GLY A 7 -7.90 -5.24 -0.63
N VAL A 8 -7.63 -4.92 0.61
CA VAL A 8 -7.67 -3.55 1.17
C VAL A 8 -6.45 -3.31 2.05
N ASP A 9 -5.91 -2.09 2.05
CA ASP A 9 -4.97 -1.63 3.09
C ASP A 9 -5.78 -1.11 4.28
N LEU A 10 -5.42 -1.55 5.49
CA LEU A 10 -6.06 -1.18 6.75
C LEU A 10 -5.04 -0.74 7.80
N SER A 11 -3.89 -0.27 7.39
CA SER A 11 -2.78 0.05 8.29
C SER A 11 -3.10 1.13 9.31
N ALA A 12 -3.97 2.11 8.97
CA ALA A 12 -4.38 3.18 9.88
C ALA A 12 -5.55 2.78 10.80
N VAL A 13 -6.24 1.66 10.55
CA VAL A 13 -7.53 1.34 11.20
C VAL A 13 -7.44 1.22 12.72
N ALA A 14 -6.35 0.65 13.27
CA ALA A 14 -6.22 0.53 14.73
C ALA A 14 -6.22 1.90 15.41
N GLU A 15 -5.48 2.87 14.86
CA GLU A 15 -5.40 4.23 15.38
C GLU A 15 -6.74 4.96 15.26
N VAL A 16 -7.38 4.92 14.09
CA VAL A 16 -8.66 5.65 13.91
C VAL A 16 -9.76 5.08 14.79
N GLU A 17 -9.82 3.77 15.02
CA GLU A 17 -10.78 3.14 15.93
C GLU A 17 -10.49 3.53 17.40
N GLU A 18 -9.23 3.58 17.83
CA GLU A 18 -8.84 4.05 19.16
C GLU A 18 -9.22 5.51 19.40
N LEU A 19 -9.22 6.33 18.34
CA LEU A 19 -9.66 7.72 18.35
C LEU A 19 -11.18 7.88 18.18
N GLY A 20 -11.93 6.78 18.05
CA GLY A 20 -13.38 6.78 18.09
C GLY A 20 -14.09 6.58 16.75
N ALA A 21 -13.39 6.20 15.69
CA ALA A 21 -14.02 5.82 14.41
C ALA A 21 -15.04 4.69 14.61
N LYS A 22 -16.13 4.78 13.83
CA LYS A 22 -17.18 3.76 13.79
C LYS A 22 -17.55 3.50 12.35
N TYR A 23 -17.82 2.24 12.03
CA TYR A 23 -18.19 1.83 10.69
C TYR A 23 -19.62 1.29 10.67
N TYR A 24 -20.33 1.57 9.57
CA TYR A 24 -21.73 1.21 9.40
C TYR A 24 -21.97 0.57 8.04
N ASP A 25 -22.76 -0.49 8.03
CA ASP A 25 -23.34 -1.06 6.82
C ASP A 25 -24.86 -1.02 6.90
N ASN A 26 -25.51 -0.45 5.87
CA ASN A 26 -26.96 -0.24 5.83
C ASN A 26 -27.55 0.39 7.12
N GLY A 27 -26.82 1.33 7.73
CA GLY A 27 -27.19 2.03 8.96
C GLY A 27 -26.98 1.22 10.25
N VAL A 28 -26.38 0.04 10.18
CA VAL A 28 -26.04 -0.79 11.35
C VAL A 28 -24.54 -0.69 11.61
N GLN A 29 -24.16 -0.30 12.83
CA GLN A 29 -22.76 -0.29 13.26
C GLN A 29 -22.20 -1.71 13.32
N GLY A 30 -21.00 -1.92 12.77
CA GLY A 30 -20.30 -3.20 12.77
C GLY A 30 -18.79 -3.05 12.90
N ASP A 31 -18.12 -4.18 13.06
CA ASP A 31 -16.68 -4.27 12.92
C ASP A 31 -16.30 -4.10 11.44
N ILE A 32 -15.29 -3.27 11.15
CA ILE A 32 -14.87 -3.01 9.77
C ILE A 32 -14.45 -4.29 9.05
N PHE A 33 -13.78 -5.24 9.73
CA PHE A 33 -13.37 -6.51 9.13
C PHE A 33 -14.57 -7.39 8.77
N ASP A 34 -15.62 -7.43 9.62
CA ASP A 34 -16.88 -8.11 9.31
C ASP A 34 -17.55 -7.48 8.09
N ILE A 35 -17.64 -6.15 8.06
CA ILE A 35 -18.26 -5.42 6.93
C ILE A 35 -17.51 -5.75 5.64
N LEU A 36 -16.18 -5.58 5.61
CA LEU A 36 -15.36 -5.83 4.44
C LEU A 36 -15.42 -7.29 3.97
N LYS A 37 -15.40 -8.25 4.90
CA LYS A 37 -15.59 -9.67 4.59
C LYS A 37 -16.93 -9.94 3.92
N ASN A 38 -18.01 -9.34 4.41
CA ASN A 38 -19.35 -9.48 3.83
C ASN A 38 -19.43 -8.89 2.42
N TYR A 39 -18.54 -7.96 2.09
CA TYR A 39 -18.35 -7.43 0.74
C TYR A 39 -17.28 -8.17 -0.09
N GLY A 40 -16.84 -9.34 0.38
CA GLY A 40 -15.98 -10.25 -0.39
C GLY A 40 -14.50 -9.88 -0.39
N VAL A 41 -14.06 -8.97 0.48
CA VAL A 41 -12.65 -8.73 0.73
C VAL A 41 -12.02 -10.00 1.32
N ASN A 42 -10.89 -10.43 0.75
CA ASN A 42 -10.25 -11.69 1.09
C ASN A 42 -8.77 -11.53 1.52
N SER A 43 -8.23 -10.32 1.44
CA SER A 43 -6.85 -10.04 1.81
C SER A 43 -6.71 -8.64 2.41
N VAL A 44 -5.79 -8.47 3.35
CA VAL A 44 -5.46 -7.18 3.96
C VAL A 44 -3.98 -6.90 3.77
N ARG A 45 -3.65 -5.71 3.29
CA ARG A 45 -2.28 -5.18 3.24
C ARG A 45 -2.01 -4.39 4.51
N LEU A 46 -0.87 -4.63 5.14
CA LEU A 46 -0.42 -3.96 6.35
C LEU A 46 1.03 -3.54 6.17
N ARG A 47 1.29 -2.23 6.27
CA ARG A 47 2.65 -1.70 6.25
C ARG A 47 3.34 -1.90 7.58
N LEU A 48 4.66 -1.94 7.55
CA LEU A 48 5.51 -2.04 8.73
C LEU A 48 6.64 -1.01 8.64
N TRP A 49 6.74 -0.18 9.69
CA TRP A 49 7.82 0.77 9.93
C TRP A 49 8.77 0.24 11.01
N ASN A 50 10.03 0.64 10.96
CA ASN A 50 11.04 0.13 11.87
C ASN A 50 10.87 0.65 13.31
N ASP A 51 10.81 1.97 13.48
CA ASP A 51 10.65 2.64 14.77
C ASP A 51 9.89 3.97 14.60
N PRO A 52 8.54 3.93 14.53
CA PRO A 52 7.70 5.09 14.22
C PRO A 52 7.44 6.00 15.41
N TYR A 53 8.48 6.31 16.19
CA TYR A 53 8.40 7.13 17.41
C TYR A 53 9.50 8.16 17.46
N THR A 54 9.23 9.29 18.13
CA THR A 54 10.28 10.23 18.55
C THR A 54 11.17 9.61 19.65
N GLU A 55 12.28 10.26 19.99
CA GLU A 55 13.14 9.83 21.11
C GLU A 55 12.37 9.79 22.44
N ASP A 56 11.38 10.68 22.63
CA ASP A 56 10.52 10.72 23.82
C ASP A 56 9.32 9.74 23.72
N GLY A 57 9.25 8.90 22.69
CA GLY A 57 8.21 7.88 22.52
C GLY A 57 6.88 8.41 21.97
N VAL A 58 6.85 9.61 21.39
CA VAL A 58 5.64 10.14 20.74
C VAL A 58 5.46 9.48 19.38
N PRO A 59 4.26 8.91 19.08
CA PRO A 59 4.01 8.23 17.82
C PRO A 59 4.01 9.19 16.63
N TYR A 60 4.36 8.66 15.44
CA TYR A 60 4.37 9.45 14.20
C TYR A 60 3.03 9.61 13.53
N GLY A 61 2.01 8.86 13.96
CA GLY A 61 0.66 8.88 13.36
C GLY A 61 0.51 7.98 12.15
N ALA A 62 -0.59 8.17 11.41
CA ALA A 62 -0.93 7.33 10.25
C ALA A 62 -0.98 5.83 10.57
N GLY A 63 -1.47 5.49 11.77
CA GLY A 63 -1.51 4.13 12.29
C GLY A 63 -0.30 3.72 13.10
N THR A 64 0.81 4.48 13.11
CA THR A 64 2.02 4.19 13.89
C THR A 64 2.43 2.72 13.75
N ASN A 65 2.66 2.29 12.52
CA ASN A 65 2.69 0.90 12.06
C ASN A 65 3.96 0.14 12.49
N ASP A 66 4.15 -0.06 13.79
CA ASP A 66 5.16 -0.93 14.34
C ASP A 66 4.73 -2.42 14.32
N LEU A 67 5.61 -3.30 14.81
CA LEU A 67 5.36 -4.73 14.81
C LEU A 67 4.15 -5.14 15.71
N GLU A 68 3.90 -4.41 16.79
CA GLU A 68 2.77 -4.71 17.70
C GLU A 68 1.44 -4.33 17.05
N VAL A 69 1.37 -3.18 16.37
CA VAL A 69 0.21 -2.78 15.56
C VAL A 69 -0.03 -3.79 14.44
N TYR A 70 1.03 -4.21 13.73
CA TYR A 70 0.91 -5.26 12.73
C TYR A 70 0.31 -6.54 13.31
N LYS A 71 0.85 -7.07 14.42
CA LYS A 71 0.34 -8.30 15.05
C LYS A 71 -1.14 -8.20 15.42
N LYS A 72 -1.55 -7.05 15.97
CA LYS A 72 -2.95 -6.79 16.35
C LYS A 72 -3.88 -6.85 15.12
N LEU A 73 -3.52 -6.14 14.04
CA LEU A 73 -4.34 -6.07 12.83
C LEU A 73 -4.31 -7.38 12.04
N ALA A 74 -3.13 -8.01 11.91
CA ALA A 74 -2.99 -9.30 11.22
C ALA A 74 -3.79 -10.41 11.91
N LYS A 75 -3.74 -10.48 13.25
CA LYS A 75 -4.55 -11.42 14.01
C LYS A 75 -6.05 -11.23 13.73
N ARG A 76 -6.50 -9.99 13.75
CA ARG A 76 -7.90 -9.65 13.50
C ARG A 76 -8.33 -10.00 12.08
N ALA A 77 -7.51 -9.71 11.06
CA ALA A 77 -7.79 -10.10 9.67
C ALA A 77 -7.85 -11.63 9.49
N MET A 78 -6.90 -12.36 10.08
CA MET A 78 -6.87 -13.84 10.02
C MET A 78 -8.06 -14.46 10.73
N ASP A 79 -8.52 -13.92 11.85
CA ASP A 79 -9.72 -14.38 12.56
C ASP A 79 -10.99 -14.23 11.70
N HIS A 80 -10.99 -13.30 10.75
CA HIS A 80 -12.03 -13.13 9.74
C HIS A 80 -11.77 -13.93 8.45
N GLY A 81 -10.71 -14.74 8.39
CA GLY A 81 -10.38 -15.59 7.25
C GLY A 81 -9.77 -14.84 6.06
N MET A 82 -9.19 -13.67 6.29
CA MET A 82 -8.46 -12.90 5.28
C MET A 82 -6.97 -13.25 5.29
N SER A 83 -6.32 -13.28 4.13
CA SER A 83 -4.88 -13.38 4.02
C SER A 83 -4.20 -12.02 4.27
N ILE A 84 -2.90 -12.04 4.53
CA ILE A 84 -2.11 -10.84 4.80
C ILE A 84 -1.04 -10.65 3.73
N LEU A 85 -0.96 -9.44 3.17
CA LEU A 85 0.21 -8.88 2.51
C LEU A 85 0.94 -7.98 3.52
N LEU A 86 2.14 -8.37 3.92
CA LEU A 86 3.01 -7.51 4.73
C LEU A 86 3.83 -6.60 3.81
N ASP A 87 3.79 -5.30 4.08
CA ASP A 87 4.50 -4.27 3.34
C ASP A 87 5.64 -3.67 4.18
N TYR A 88 6.88 -4.08 3.91
CA TYR A 88 8.07 -3.50 4.52
C TYR A 88 8.42 -2.16 3.88
N HIS A 89 8.36 -1.07 4.64
CA HIS A 89 8.86 0.23 4.19
C HIS A 89 10.40 0.36 4.34
N TYR A 90 11.02 -0.38 5.25
CA TYR A 90 12.43 -0.21 5.64
C TYR A 90 12.77 1.25 5.98
N SER A 91 11.87 1.88 6.70
CA SER A 91 11.92 3.25 7.16
C SER A 91 11.17 3.37 8.49
N ASP A 92 11.42 4.42 9.25
CA ASP A 92 10.68 4.70 10.49
C ASP A 92 9.35 5.41 10.25
N PHE A 93 9.13 5.90 9.04
CA PHE A 93 7.94 6.61 8.61
C PHE A 93 7.70 6.34 7.11
N TRP A 94 6.82 7.09 6.47
CA TRP A 94 6.51 6.91 5.05
C TRP A 94 7.76 6.77 4.19
N ALA A 95 7.80 5.69 3.40
CA ALA A 95 8.67 5.51 2.26
C ALA A 95 7.83 5.59 0.99
N ASP A 96 8.20 6.45 0.07
CA ASP A 96 7.51 6.69 -1.21
C ASP A 96 8.54 7.15 -2.27
N PRO A 97 8.15 7.36 -3.55
CA PRO A 97 9.11 7.74 -4.59
C PRO A 97 9.88 9.03 -4.35
N GLY A 98 9.39 9.89 -3.46
CA GLY A 98 10.04 11.16 -3.09
C GLY A 98 10.91 11.06 -1.84
N LYS A 99 10.79 9.98 -1.06
CA LYS A 99 11.51 9.81 0.21
C LYS A 99 11.68 8.34 0.59
N GLN A 100 12.92 7.92 0.75
CA GLN A 100 13.32 6.55 1.11
C GLN A 100 14.40 6.63 2.19
N ARG A 101 14.01 7.13 3.38
CA ARG A 101 14.94 7.40 4.47
C ARG A 101 15.44 6.12 5.12
N VAL A 102 16.74 6.08 5.38
CA VAL A 102 17.33 5.03 6.21
C VAL A 102 16.75 5.11 7.64
N PRO A 103 16.30 3.99 8.24
CA PRO A 103 15.88 3.96 9.64
C PRO A 103 16.90 4.58 10.60
N LYS A 104 16.42 5.22 11.66
CA LYS A 104 17.28 5.86 12.68
C LYS A 104 18.38 4.94 13.18
N ALA A 105 18.03 3.68 13.46
CA ALA A 105 18.95 2.67 13.98
C ALA A 105 20.05 2.26 12.99
N TRP A 106 19.86 2.53 11.68
CA TRP A 106 20.79 2.14 10.62
C TRP A 106 21.57 3.32 10.04
N ARG A 107 21.41 4.52 10.58
CA ARG A 107 22.12 5.71 10.10
C ARG A 107 23.63 5.56 10.24
N GLY A 108 24.35 5.92 9.19
CA GLY A 108 25.82 5.83 9.14
C GLY A 108 26.38 4.46 8.78
N MET A 109 25.53 3.46 8.55
CA MET A 109 25.95 2.17 7.99
C MET A 109 26.39 2.30 6.53
N ASP A 110 27.37 1.53 6.13
CA ASP A 110 27.75 1.34 4.73
C ASP A 110 26.79 0.35 4.01
N ALA A 111 26.99 0.12 2.72
CA ALA A 111 26.10 -0.71 1.93
C ALA A 111 26.06 -2.18 2.39
N ASP A 112 27.18 -2.74 2.84
CA ASP A 112 27.23 -4.13 3.31
C ASP A 112 26.56 -4.26 4.69
N GLN A 113 26.69 -3.26 5.54
CA GLN A 113 26.02 -3.20 6.82
C GLN A 113 24.49 -3.02 6.66
N LEU A 114 24.04 -2.19 5.68
CA LEU A 114 22.63 -2.03 5.38
C LEU A 114 22.02 -3.32 4.79
N GLU A 115 22.75 -4.02 3.91
CA GLU A 115 22.32 -5.33 3.41
C GLU A 115 22.04 -6.30 4.57
N GLN A 116 22.99 -6.39 5.51
CA GLN A 116 22.84 -7.27 6.68
C GLN A 116 21.69 -6.81 7.58
N ALA A 117 21.53 -5.50 7.79
CA ALA A 117 20.45 -4.95 8.61
C ALA A 117 19.07 -5.25 8.02
N VAL A 118 18.89 -5.14 6.70
CA VAL A 118 17.66 -5.52 6.01
C VAL A 118 17.37 -7.00 6.18
N TYR A 119 18.38 -7.85 5.97
CA TYR A 119 18.24 -9.30 6.13
C TYR A 119 17.82 -9.65 7.56
N ASP A 120 18.54 -9.17 8.55
CA ASP A 120 18.30 -9.50 9.96
C ASP A 120 16.92 -8.99 10.41
N TYR A 121 16.59 -7.73 10.16
CA TYR A 121 15.30 -7.15 10.50
C TYR A 121 14.12 -7.91 9.88
N THR A 122 14.21 -8.19 8.58
CA THR A 122 13.15 -8.94 7.87
C THR A 122 12.99 -10.34 8.46
N ARG A 123 14.11 -11.03 8.70
CA ARG A 123 14.07 -12.38 9.26
C ARG A 123 13.55 -12.41 10.69
N GLU A 124 14.03 -11.52 11.55
CA GLU A 124 13.66 -11.47 12.96
C GLU A 124 12.18 -11.13 13.12
N THR A 125 11.68 -10.11 12.42
CA THR A 125 10.27 -9.72 12.48
C THR A 125 9.35 -10.82 11.95
N LEU A 126 9.71 -11.50 10.85
CA LEU A 126 8.92 -12.63 10.33
C LEU A 126 8.94 -13.84 11.29
N LEU A 127 10.03 -14.13 11.97
CA LEU A 127 10.06 -15.17 13.00
C LEU A 127 9.16 -14.81 14.18
N GLU A 128 9.19 -13.56 14.62
CA GLU A 128 8.32 -13.10 15.69
C GLU A 128 6.84 -13.14 15.29
N MET A 129 6.50 -12.76 14.06
CA MET A 129 5.15 -12.92 13.50
C MET A 129 4.73 -14.39 13.44
N LYS A 130 5.65 -15.28 13.08
CA LYS A 130 5.41 -16.74 13.05
C LYS A 130 5.13 -17.28 14.44
N ASP A 131 5.91 -16.89 15.44
CA ASP A 131 5.74 -17.32 16.83
C ASP A 131 4.42 -16.78 17.42
N ALA A 132 4.00 -15.59 16.99
CA ALA A 132 2.70 -15.00 17.34
C ALA A 132 1.51 -15.59 16.55
N GLY A 133 1.75 -16.48 15.58
CA GLY A 133 0.70 -17.09 14.74
C GLY A 133 0.10 -16.15 13.70
N VAL A 134 0.82 -15.09 13.30
CA VAL A 134 0.38 -14.07 12.35
C VAL A 134 1.35 -13.88 11.18
N LEU A 135 2.01 -14.97 10.76
CA LEU A 135 2.91 -14.96 9.61
C LEU A 135 2.14 -14.57 8.33
N PRO A 136 2.61 -13.58 7.55
CA PRO A 136 1.93 -13.16 6.32
C PRO A 136 1.97 -14.25 5.25
N GLN A 137 0.97 -14.25 4.37
CA GLN A 137 0.88 -15.15 3.22
C GLN A 137 1.54 -14.57 1.97
N LEU A 138 1.86 -13.26 1.97
CA LEU A 138 2.57 -12.54 0.91
C LEU A 138 3.42 -11.44 1.57
N VAL A 139 4.62 -11.20 1.07
CA VAL A 139 5.51 -10.14 1.57
C VAL A 139 5.93 -9.21 0.44
N GLN A 140 5.75 -7.94 0.66
CA GLN A 140 6.28 -6.86 -0.17
C GLN A 140 7.59 -6.37 0.43
N VAL A 141 8.67 -6.43 -0.35
CA VAL A 141 10.02 -6.03 0.04
C VAL A 141 10.29 -4.62 -0.46
N GLY A 142 10.11 -3.65 0.41
CA GLY A 142 10.18 -2.22 0.10
C GLY A 142 8.88 -1.67 -0.49
N ASN A 143 8.64 -0.38 -0.31
CA ASN A 143 7.46 0.32 -0.81
C ASN A 143 7.86 1.37 -1.86
N GLU A 144 7.19 1.31 -3.03
CA GLU A 144 7.34 2.27 -4.15
C GLU A 144 8.80 2.57 -4.52
N LEU A 145 9.54 1.53 -4.87
CA LEU A 145 10.99 1.53 -5.08
C LEU A 145 11.45 2.21 -6.39
N THR A 146 10.60 2.98 -7.03
CA THR A 146 10.88 3.63 -8.33
C THR A 146 12.20 4.39 -8.36
N ASN A 147 12.54 5.09 -7.29
CA ASN A 147 13.79 5.81 -7.13
C ASN A 147 14.78 5.11 -6.17
N GLY A 148 14.55 3.81 -5.89
CA GLY A 148 15.35 2.99 -4.99
C GLY A 148 14.85 3.00 -3.55
N LEU A 149 15.72 2.65 -2.59
CA LEU A 149 15.42 2.61 -1.16
C LEU A 149 16.67 2.97 -0.33
N MET A 150 16.45 3.36 0.93
CA MET A 150 17.54 3.69 1.88
C MET A 150 18.57 4.67 1.29
N TRP A 151 18.07 5.85 0.92
CA TRP A 151 18.90 6.90 0.34
C TRP A 151 19.97 7.44 1.32
N PRO A 152 21.14 7.89 0.79
CA PRO A 152 21.49 7.97 -0.65
C PRO A 152 22.09 6.68 -1.24
N LEU A 153 22.45 5.69 -0.43
CA LEU A 153 23.22 4.53 -0.91
C LEU A 153 22.46 3.64 -1.91
N GLY A 154 21.15 3.47 -1.72
CA GLY A 154 20.27 2.73 -2.64
C GLY A 154 19.41 3.63 -3.51
N GLN A 155 19.80 4.88 -3.75
CA GLN A 155 19.09 5.79 -4.65
C GLN A 155 19.51 5.57 -6.11
N LYS A 156 18.57 5.63 -7.06
CA LYS A 156 18.92 5.63 -8.50
C LYS A 156 19.96 6.70 -8.80
N PRO A 157 21.00 6.38 -9.61
CA PRO A 157 21.13 5.17 -10.44
C PRO A 157 21.91 4.00 -9.79
N GLU A 158 22.08 3.96 -8.47
CA GLU A 158 22.87 2.96 -7.76
C GLU A 158 22.19 1.56 -7.72
N TYR A 159 21.92 0.99 -8.90
CA TYR A 159 21.19 -0.27 -9.03
C TYR A 159 21.87 -1.48 -8.37
N ASP A 160 23.19 -1.47 -8.23
CA ASP A 160 23.92 -2.54 -7.53
C ASP A 160 23.52 -2.57 -6.04
N ASN A 161 23.40 -1.40 -5.40
CA ASN A 161 22.95 -1.29 -4.02
C ASN A 161 21.44 -1.54 -3.87
N ILE A 162 20.62 -1.03 -4.82
CA ILE A 162 19.17 -1.32 -4.84
C ILE A 162 18.95 -2.83 -4.86
N ALA A 163 19.57 -3.53 -5.81
CA ALA A 163 19.45 -4.96 -5.94
C ALA A 163 19.99 -5.71 -4.71
N LYS A 164 21.09 -5.24 -4.12
CA LYS A 164 21.68 -5.79 -2.89
C LYS A 164 20.68 -5.76 -1.74
N PHE A 165 20.05 -4.61 -1.48
CA PHE A 165 19.12 -4.42 -0.36
C PHE A 165 17.81 -5.19 -0.56
N VAL A 166 17.21 -5.10 -1.75
CA VAL A 166 16.00 -5.85 -2.09
C VAL A 166 16.25 -7.36 -2.01
N SER A 167 17.38 -7.84 -2.53
CA SER A 167 17.77 -9.25 -2.45
C SER A 167 17.97 -9.74 -1.01
N ALA A 168 18.48 -8.90 -0.13
CA ALA A 168 18.62 -9.24 1.29
C ALA A 168 17.25 -9.51 1.93
N GLY A 169 16.24 -8.64 1.66
CA GLY A 169 14.86 -8.86 2.10
C GLY A 169 14.28 -10.17 1.54
N ILE A 170 14.45 -10.41 0.23
CA ILE A 170 13.96 -11.66 -0.40
C ILE A 170 14.59 -12.90 0.23
N ARG A 171 15.91 -12.91 0.40
CA ARG A 171 16.61 -14.04 1.07
C ARG A 171 16.11 -14.25 2.49
N ALA A 172 15.86 -13.20 3.23
CA ALA A 172 15.32 -13.27 4.58
C ALA A 172 13.91 -13.90 4.60
N VAL A 173 13.00 -13.46 3.72
CA VAL A 173 11.66 -14.08 3.56
C VAL A 173 11.79 -15.57 3.27
N ARG A 174 12.61 -15.94 2.27
CA ARG A 174 12.82 -17.34 1.86
C ARG A 174 13.40 -18.20 2.99
N SER A 175 14.22 -17.61 3.87
CA SER A 175 14.79 -18.32 5.03
C SER A 175 13.77 -18.69 6.10
N VAL A 176 12.66 -17.93 6.18
CA VAL A 176 11.57 -18.18 7.16
C VAL A 176 10.46 -19.05 6.56
N GLY A 177 10.16 -18.85 5.27
CA GLY A 177 9.18 -19.64 4.54
C GLY A 177 9.46 -19.59 3.03
N SER A 178 9.99 -20.71 2.48
CA SER A 178 10.35 -20.79 1.06
C SER A 178 9.18 -20.58 0.11
N ASP A 179 7.96 -20.85 0.59
CA ASP A 179 6.72 -20.80 -0.19
C ASP A 179 5.97 -19.45 -0.07
N ILE A 180 6.49 -18.51 0.75
CA ILE A 180 5.90 -17.18 0.86
C ILE A 180 6.23 -16.39 -0.41
N PRO A 181 5.24 -16.02 -1.25
CA PRO A 181 5.49 -15.20 -2.42
C PRO A 181 6.05 -13.83 -2.03
N VAL A 182 6.95 -13.30 -2.86
CA VAL A 182 7.57 -11.99 -2.64
C VAL A 182 7.17 -11.03 -3.76
N MET A 183 6.73 -9.84 -3.37
CA MET A 183 6.38 -8.73 -4.25
C MET A 183 7.46 -7.65 -4.22
N ILE A 184 7.81 -7.12 -5.39
CA ILE A 184 8.51 -5.85 -5.56
C ILE A 184 7.51 -4.82 -6.06
N HIS A 185 7.44 -3.66 -5.42
CA HIS A 185 6.42 -2.64 -5.65
C HIS A 185 7.03 -1.34 -6.17
N LEU A 186 6.51 -0.85 -7.29
CA LEU A 186 6.80 0.47 -7.85
C LEU A 186 5.52 1.30 -7.96
N ASP A 187 5.66 2.63 -7.90
CA ASP A 187 4.57 3.55 -8.18
C ASP A 187 4.33 3.76 -9.68
N ASN A 188 3.44 4.67 -10.03
CA ASN A 188 3.23 5.18 -11.39
C ASN A 188 2.95 4.07 -12.43
N GLY A 189 1.94 3.23 -12.15
CA GLY A 189 1.61 2.03 -12.90
C GLY A 189 1.37 2.22 -14.40
N GLY A 190 1.02 3.42 -14.87
CA GLY A 190 0.89 3.73 -16.30
C GLY A 190 2.21 3.99 -17.04
N ASN A 191 3.35 4.11 -16.33
CA ASN A 191 4.63 4.49 -16.92
C ASN A 191 5.49 3.27 -17.32
N ASN A 192 5.13 2.60 -18.42
CA ASN A 192 5.83 1.41 -18.89
C ASN A 192 7.35 1.61 -19.10
N PRO A 193 7.86 2.69 -19.74
CA PRO A 193 9.31 2.85 -19.89
C PRO A 193 10.08 2.87 -18.56
N MET A 194 9.50 3.44 -17.52
CA MET A 194 10.08 3.47 -16.18
C MET A 194 10.15 2.07 -15.57
N TYR A 195 9.09 1.26 -15.71
CA TYR A 195 9.06 -0.13 -15.24
C TYR A 195 10.08 -1.00 -15.97
N VAL A 196 10.18 -0.87 -17.29
CA VAL A 196 11.17 -1.59 -18.09
C VAL A 196 12.59 -1.25 -17.65
N ASP A 197 12.91 0.06 -17.53
CA ASP A 197 14.23 0.51 -17.06
C ASP A 197 14.56 -0.08 -15.68
N TRP A 198 13.63 0.00 -14.75
CA TRP A 198 13.85 -0.47 -13.38
C TRP A 198 14.05 -2.00 -13.31
N PHE A 199 13.15 -2.76 -13.91
CA PHE A 199 13.18 -4.21 -13.82
C PHE A 199 14.28 -4.82 -14.68
N ASP A 200 14.64 -4.27 -15.84
CA ASP A 200 15.81 -4.73 -16.63
C ASP A 200 17.09 -4.64 -15.79
N HIS A 201 17.32 -3.51 -15.11
CA HIS A 201 18.46 -3.36 -14.22
C HIS A 201 18.42 -4.29 -13.01
N TYR A 202 17.26 -4.48 -12.40
CA TYR A 202 17.11 -5.35 -11.24
C TYR A 202 17.30 -6.83 -11.61
N MET A 203 16.71 -7.30 -12.70
CA MET A 203 16.78 -8.72 -13.13
C MET A 203 18.20 -9.19 -13.47
N GLU A 204 19.07 -8.27 -13.85
CA GLU A 204 20.50 -8.58 -14.07
C GLU A 204 21.30 -8.79 -12.78
N ARG A 205 20.80 -8.31 -11.62
CA ARG A 205 21.57 -8.15 -10.37
C ARG A 205 20.94 -8.82 -9.16
N GLY A 206 19.62 -8.88 -9.13
CA GLY A 206 18.86 -9.22 -7.93
C GLY A 206 18.40 -10.66 -7.85
N GLU A 207 17.98 -11.04 -6.66
CA GLU A 207 17.32 -12.33 -6.39
C GLU A 207 15.96 -12.42 -7.08
N ASN A 208 15.56 -13.64 -7.42
CA ASN A 208 14.27 -13.91 -8.03
C ASN A 208 13.10 -13.62 -7.05
N PHE A 209 12.06 -13.01 -7.56
CA PHE A 209 10.81 -12.68 -6.86
C PHE A 209 9.59 -13.18 -7.66
N ASP A 210 8.37 -13.03 -7.12
CA ASP A 210 7.18 -13.68 -7.69
C ASP A 210 6.20 -12.70 -8.34
N ILE A 211 6.05 -11.49 -7.78
CA ILE A 211 4.97 -10.55 -8.10
C ILE A 211 5.53 -9.15 -8.33
N ILE A 212 5.10 -8.51 -9.41
CA ILE A 212 5.26 -7.08 -9.62
C ILE A 212 4.03 -6.37 -9.03
N GLY A 213 4.26 -5.55 -7.99
CA GLY A 213 3.28 -4.65 -7.42
C GLY A 213 3.31 -3.29 -8.11
N MET A 214 2.14 -2.71 -8.32
CA MET A 214 1.99 -1.40 -8.95
C MET A 214 1.06 -0.51 -8.13
N SER A 215 1.41 0.78 -7.93
CA SER A 215 0.43 1.78 -7.52
C SER A 215 -0.26 2.34 -8.75
N TYR A 216 -1.58 2.48 -8.68
CA TYR A 216 -2.35 3.17 -9.69
C TYR A 216 -3.38 4.11 -9.07
N TYR A 217 -3.11 5.40 -9.20
CA TYR A 217 -4.00 6.48 -8.82
C TYR A 217 -4.35 7.27 -10.10
N PRO A 218 -5.63 7.34 -10.52
CA PRO A 218 -6.00 7.94 -11.81
C PRO A 218 -5.70 9.45 -11.87
N PHE A 219 -5.42 10.06 -10.73
CA PHE A 219 -5.10 11.48 -10.61
C PHE A 219 -3.75 11.87 -11.24
N TRP A 220 -2.76 10.93 -11.26
CA TRP A 220 -1.39 11.24 -11.69
C TRP A 220 -0.59 10.04 -12.24
N HIS A 221 -1.14 8.82 -12.25
CA HIS A 221 -0.42 7.63 -12.73
C HIS A 221 -0.79 7.21 -14.16
N GLY A 222 -1.25 8.16 -14.98
CA GLY A 222 -1.64 7.91 -16.37
C GLY A 222 -3.04 7.34 -16.53
N THR A 223 -3.37 6.97 -17.77
CA THR A 223 -4.68 6.43 -18.14
C THR A 223 -4.79 4.94 -17.83
N MET A 224 -6.02 4.43 -17.73
CA MET A 224 -6.30 2.97 -17.64
C MET A 224 -5.68 2.18 -18.81
N LYS A 225 -5.61 2.77 -20.00
CA LYS A 225 -4.98 2.14 -21.17
C LYS A 225 -3.48 2.03 -21.05
N GLU A 226 -2.83 3.03 -20.48
CA GLU A 226 -1.39 2.99 -20.21
C GLU A 226 -1.09 1.96 -19.12
N LEU A 227 -1.91 1.89 -18.05
CA LEU A 227 -1.81 0.85 -17.04
C LEU A 227 -1.94 -0.55 -17.66
N GLU A 228 -2.98 -0.80 -18.47
CA GLU A 228 -3.16 -2.09 -19.15
C GLU A 228 -1.94 -2.47 -19.99
N THR A 229 -1.41 -1.51 -20.74
CA THR A 229 -0.23 -1.72 -21.59
C THR A 229 0.99 -2.12 -20.76
N ASN A 230 1.22 -1.41 -19.64
CA ASN A 230 2.33 -1.72 -18.74
C ASN A 230 2.17 -3.08 -18.08
N MET A 231 0.99 -3.39 -17.53
CA MET A 231 0.73 -4.69 -16.90
C MET A 231 0.97 -5.87 -17.86
N ARG A 232 0.50 -5.76 -19.12
CA ARG A 232 0.73 -6.80 -20.13
C ARG A 232 2.20 -6.95 -20.47
N ASP A 233 2.93 -5.85 -20.69
CA ASP A 233 4.36 -5.90 -21.00
C ASP A 233 5.18 -6.50 -19.83
N MET A 234 4.86 -6.10 -18.60
CA MET A 234 5.54 -6.64 -17.41
C MET A 234 5.30 -8.15 -17.23
N ALA A 235 4.06 -8.59 -17.43
CA ALA A 235 3.73 -10.01 -17.35
C ALA A 235 4.44 -10.84 -18.46
N ASP A 236 4.39 -10.36 -19.69
CA ASP A 236 5.01 -11.03 -20.84
C ASP A 236 6.54 -11.03 -20.79
N ARG A 237 7.14 -9.89 -20.40
CA ARG A 237 8.60 -9.69 -20.38
C ARG A 237 9.28 -10.46 -19.26
N TYR A 238 8.72 -10.43 -18.06
CA TYR A 238 9.36 -10.99 -16.87
C TYR A 238 8.74 -12.28 -16.36
N GLY A 239 7.59 -12.70 -16.90
CA GLY A 239 6.90 -13.91 -16.47
C GLY A 239 6.42 -13.85 -15.02
N LYS A 240 6.07 -12.66 -14.53
CA LYS A 240 5.64 -12.42 -13.16
C LYS A 240 4.13 -12.21 -13.08
N LYS A 241 3.56 -12.54 -11.93
CA LYS A 241 2.22 -12.10 -11.59
C LYS A 241 2.20 -10.59 -11.38
N ILE A 242 1.06 -9.96 -11.66
CA ILE A 242 0.86 -8.52 -11.49
C ILE A 242 -0.25 -8.29 -10.47
N VAL A 243 0.03 -7.50 -9.47
CA VAL A 243 -0.96 -7.05 -8.46
C VAL A 243 -0.94 -5.53 -8.42
N ILE A 244 -2.10 -4.92 -8.46
CA ILE A 244 -2.21 -3.50 -8.14
C ILE A 244 -2.13 -3.36 -6.62
N ALA A 245 -0.92 -3.10 -6.13
CA ALA A 245 -0.61 -3.06 -4.69
C ALA A 245 -1.25 -1.86 -4.00
N GLU A 246 -1.50 -0.79 -4.74
CA GLU A 246 -2.24 0.38 -4.27
C GLU A 246 -3.14 0.94 -5.37
N VAL A 247 -4.41 1.14 -5.02
CA VAL A 247 -5.38 1.83 -5.87
C VAL A 247 -6.39 2.56 -5.00
N SER A 248 -6.78 3.76 -5.39
CA SER A 248 -7.95 4.43 -4.83
C SER A 248 -8.57 5.41 -5.81
N MET A 249 -9.81 5.81 -5.53
CA MET A 249 -10.56 6.84 -6.23
C MET A 249 -11.40 7.60 -5.22
N GLY A 250 -11.51 8.91 -5.39
CA GLY A 250 -12.30 9.75 -4.50
C GLY A 250 -13.81 9.57 -4.71
N PHE A 251 -14.57 9.72 -3.64
CA PHE A 251 -16.02 9.68 -3.65
C PHE A 251 -16.69 11.06 -3.52
N THR A 252 -15.91 12.12 -3.29
CA THR A 252 -16.42 13.49 -3.15
C THR A 252 -15.32 14.53 -3.38
N MET A 253 -15.73 15.71 -3.85
CA MET A 253 -14.87 16.91 -3.91
C MET A 253 -14.94 17.74 -2.63
N GLU A 254 -15.87 17.45 -1.74
CA GLU A 254 -16.02 18.14 -0.47
C GLU A 254 -14.97 17.64 0.52
N ASP A 255 -14.39 18.54 1.29
CA ASP A 255 -13.49 18.20 2.37
C ASP A 255 -14.23 18.05 3.69
N TYR A 256 -13.62 17.34 4.62
CA TYR A 256 -14.07 17.35 5.99
C TYR A 256 -13.57 18.63 6.72
N ALA A 257 -14.26 18.99 7.81
CA ALA A 257 -14.16 20.29 8.48
C ALA A 257 -12.74 20.75 8.88
N GLU A 258 -11.79 19.83 9.06
CA GLU A 258 -10.41 20.17 9.43
C GLU A 258 -9.67 20.93 8.31
N TYR A 259 -9.97 20.60 7.05
CA TYR A 259 -9.35 21.22 5.87
C TYR A 259 -10.16 22.34 5.22
N GLU A 260 -11.38 22.62 5.66
CA GLU A 260 -12.23 23.68 5.11
C GLU A 260 -11.56 25.07 5.08
N LYS A 261 -10.62 25.30 6.00
CA LYS A 261 -9.90 26.58 6.13
C LYS A 261 -8.72 26.73 5.17
N LEU A 262 -8.31 25.65 4.51
CA LEU A 262 -7.19 25.64 3.56
C LEU A 262 -7.71 25.92 2.14
N GLY A 263 -6.95 26.73 1.38
CA GLY A 263 -7.20 26.85 -0.05
C GLY A 263 -7.04 25.50 -0.75
N PRO A 264 -7.82 25.22 -1.81
CA PRO A 264 -7.74 23.93 -2.51
C PRO A 264 -6.34 23.53 -2.96
N ASP A 265 -5.52 24.51 -3.35
CA ASP A 265 -4.15 24.27 -3.85
C ASP A 265 -3.11 24.18 -2.73
N ASP A 266 -3.45 24.56 -1.51
CA ASP A 266 -2.55 24.50 -0.34
C ASP A 266 -2.58 23.13 0.35
N ARG A 267 -3.51 22.28 -0.04
CA ARG A 267 -3.71 20.95 0.53
C ARG A 267 -2.77 19.95 -0.11
N LYS A 268 -2.15 19.05 0.70
CA LYS A 268 -1.20 18.05 0.20
C LYS A 268 -1.92 16.78 -0.26
N GLY A 269 -1.49 16.26 -1.41
CA GLY A 269 -1.64 14.85 -1.81
C GLY A 269 -3.03 14.31 -2.12
N TYR A 270 -4.09 15.01 -1.86
CA TYR A 270 -5.44 14.48 -1.92
C TYR A 270 -6.23 14.97 -3.12
N ALA A 271 -7.21 14.18 -3.47
CA ALA A 271 -7.98 14.28 -4.70
C ALA A 271 -9.12 15.32 -4.65
N THR A 272 -8.96 16.39 -3.87
CA THR A 272 -9.89 17.54 -3.89
C THR A 272 -9.35 18.73 -4.65
N LYS A 273 -8.11 18.67 -5.14
CA LYS A 273 -7.53 19.75 -5.96
C LYS A 273 -8.16 19.74 -7.36
N PRO A 274 -8.73 20.85 -7.83
CA PRO A 274 -9.32 20.92 -9.17
C PRO A 274 -8.39 20.43 -10.27
N SER A 275 -7.09 20.77 -10.19
CA SER A 275 -6.07 20.34 -11.16
C SER A 275 -5.84 18.83 -11.20
N LEU A 276 -6.14 18.10 -10.14
CA LEU A 276 -6.01 16.64 -10.10
C LEU A 276 -7.21 15.91 -10.70
N VAL A 277 -8.38 16.55 -10.67
CA VAL A 277 -9.64 15.90 -11.08
C VAL A 277 -10.13 16.34 -12.47
N GLU A 278 -9.53 17.39 -13.04
CA GLU A 278 -9.95 17.99 -14.32
C GLU A 278 -9.98 16.97 -15.49
N ASN A 279 -9.08 16.00 -15.48
CA ASN A 279 -8.91 15.02 -16.56
C ASN A 279 -9.31 13.60 -16.18
N LEU A 280 -10.05 13.42 -15.07
CA LEU A 280 -10.52 12.10 -14.68
C LEU A 280 -11.68 11.64 -15.58
N ASP A 281 -11.64 10.36 -15.97
CA ASP A 281 -12.74 9.71 -16.71
C ASP A 281 -13.95 9.39 -15.82
N TYR A 282 -13.80 9.48 -14.51
CA TYR A 282 -14.83 9.16 -13.51
C TYR A 282 -15.15 10.38 -12.65
N PRO A 283 -16.43 10.68 -12.38
CA PRO A 283 -16.79 11.77 -11.48
C PRO A 283 -16.41 11.44 -10.03
N MET A 284 -16.03 12.47 -9.27
CA MET A 284 -15.74 12.36 -7.83
C MET A 284 -17.05 12.24 -7.04
N THR A 285 -17.69 11.09 -7.16
CA THR A 285 -18.95 10.72 -6.47
C THR A 285 -18.87 9.26 -6.02
N PRO A 286 -19.74 8.80 -5.08
CA PRO A 286 -19.80 7.41 -4.69
C PRO A 286 -20.02 6.44 -5.87
N GLU A 287 -20.82 6.84 -6.85
CA GLU A 287 -21.07 6.07 -8.07
C GLU A 287 -19.83 6.06 -8.97
N GLY A 288 -19.16 7.21 -9.15
CA GLY A 288 -17.93 7.28 -9.94
C GLY A 288 -16.80 6.46 -9.35
N GLN A 289 -16.68 6.41 -8.02
CA GLN A 289 -15.76 5.50 -7.33
C GLN A 289 -16.11 4.02 -7.62
N ALA A 290 -17.39 3.68 -7.60
CA ALA A 290 -17.87 2.33 -7.88
C ALA A 290 -17.62 1.92 -9.34
N ASP A 291 -17.85 2.83 -10.30
CA ASP A 291 -17.60 2.60 -11.72
C ASP A 291 -16.10 2.42 -11.99
N PHE A 292 -15.24 3.26 -11.40
CA PHE A 292 -13.80 3.10 -11.45
C PHE A 292 -13.36 1.73 -10.93
N MET A 293 -13.86 1.29 -9.77
CA MET A 293 -13.54 -0.02 -9.22
C MET A 293 -14.00 -1.17 -10.09
N ASN A 294 -15.16 -1.06 -10.74
CA ASN A 294 -15.61 -2.07 -11.70
C ASN A 294 -14.64 -2.20 -12.87
N ASP A 295 -14.18 -1.08 -13.42
CA ASP A 295 -13.36 -1.09 -14.62
C ASP A 295 -11.91 -1.49 -14.32
N ILE A 296 -11.35 -1.08 -13.17
CA ILE A 296 -10.01 -1.53 -12.74
C ILE A 296 -9.99 -3.05 -12.49
N MET A 297 -11.02 -3.61 -11.87
CA MET A 297 -11.12 -5.05 -11.65
C MET A 297 -11.20 -5.84 -12.96
N LYS A 298 -11.97 -5.35 -13.94
CA LYS A 298 -12.02 -5.94 -15.29
C LYS A 298 -10.67 -5.87 -15.98
N LEU A 299 -10.00 -4.71 -15.93
CA LEU A 299 -8.70 -4.52 -16.55
C LEU A 299 -7.68 -5.52 -15.99
N ILE A 300 -7.62 -5.67 -14.66
CA ILE A 300 -6.70 -6.62 -14.01
C ILE A 300 -7.01 -8.06 -14.46
N ASP A 301 -8.28 -8.43 -14.48
CA ASP A 301 -8.74 -9.78 -14.87
C ASP A 301 -8.49 -10.10 -16.36
N ASP A 302 -8.51 -9.09 -17.22
CA ASP A 302 -8.23 -9.21 -18.66
C ASP A 302 -6.72 -9.31 -18.98
N VAL A 303 -5.84 -9.03 -18.01
CA VAL A 303 -4.39 -9.12 -18.20
C VAL A 303 -3.89 -10.50 -17.78
N PRO A 304 -3.20 -11.24 -18.68
CA PRO A 304 -2.53 -12.49 -18.29
C PRO A 304 -1.58 -12.26 -17.13
N GLY A 305 -1.78 -13.01 -16.04
CA GLY A 305 -0.99 -12.82 -14.80
C GLY A 305 -1.52 -11.76 -13.84
N GLY A 306 -2.59 -11.05 -14.19
CA GLY A 306 -3.28 -10.15 -13.25
C GLY A 306 -3.91 -10.95 -12.11
N ASP A 307 -3.48 -10.69 -10.86
CA ASP A 307 -3.82 -11.53 -9.70
C ASP A 307 -4.70 -10.80 -8.66
N GLY A 308 -5.02 -9.52 -8.89
CA GLY A 308 -5.91 -8.71 -8.06
C GLY A 308 -5.35 -7.36 -7.66
N PHE A 309 -5.94 -6.80 -6.61
CA PHE A 309 -5.64 -5.44 -6.14
C PHE A 309 -5.69 -5.33 -4.62
N TYR A 310 -5.11 -4.23 -4.09
CA TYR A 310 -5.34 -3.72 -2.74
C TYR A 310 -5.82 -2.27 -2.82
N TYR A 311 -7.03 -2.02 -2.30
CA TYR A 311 -7.56 -0.66 -2.17
C TYR A 311 -6.87 0.04 -1.01
N TRP A 312 -6.15 1.13 -1.29
CA TRP A 312 -5.30 1.78 -0.31
C TRP A 312 -6.12 2.54 0.73
N GLU A 313 -5.84 2.26 2.01
CA GLU A 313 -6.45 2.87 3.19
C GLU A 313 -7.98 2.95 3.15
N ALA A 314 -8.60 1.80 2.89
CA ALA A 314 -10.05 1.66 2.70
C ALA A 314 -10.89 2.18 3.88
N GLY A 315 -10.34 2.11 5.10
CA GLY A 315 -11.03 2.49 6.33
C GLY A 315 -10.53 3.80 6.96
N TRP A 316 -9.71 4.58 6.28
CA TRP A 316 -9.13 5.79 6.88
C TRP A 316 -10.08 6.99 6.82
N ILE A 317 -11.15 6.92 7.60
CA ILE A 317 -12.11 8.01 7.75
C ILE A 317 -11.55 9.11 8.68
N PRO A 318 -12.03 10.37 8.56
CA PRO A 318 -11.52 11.46 9.37
C PRO A 318 -12.04 11.37 10.80
N VAL A 319 -11.12 11.33 11.75
CA VAL A 319 -11.43 11.46 13.19
C VAL A 319 -10.44 12.45 13.82
N PRO A 320 -10.85 13.25 14.81
CA PRO A 320 -9.94 14.17 15.47
C PRO A 320 -8.71 13.45 16.04
N GLY A 321 -7.53 13.94 15.72
CA GLY A 321 -6.25 13.37 16.16
C GLY A 321 -5.67 12.29 15.26
N SER A 322 -6.41 11.79 14.27
CA SER A 322 -5.85 10.91 13.21
C SER A 322 -5.42 11.72 12.01
N GLY A 323 -4.27 11.40 11.45
CA GLY A 323 -3.76 12.05 10.25
C GLY A 323 -2.53 11.36 9.70
N TRP A 324 -2.03 11.88 8.57
CA TRP A 324 -0.87 11.32 7.90
C TRP A 324 0.45 11.48 8.68
N ALA A 325 0.49 12.41 9.64
CA ALA A 325 1.64 12.71 10.47
C ALA A 325 1.22 13.31 11.81
N THR A 326 2.13 13.31 12.77
CA THR A 326 2.09 14.16 13.98
C THR A 326 3.15 15.25 13.87
N GLU A 327 3.13 16.25 14.77
CA GLU A 327 4.20 17.25 14.85
C GLU A 327 5.58 16.60 15.05
N GLY A 328 5.65 15.49 15.81
CA GLY A 328 6.86 14.70 15.98
C GLY A 328 7.36 14.08 14.68
N ALA A 329 6.46 13.56 13.87
CA ALA A 329 6.79 13.04 12.54
C ALA A 329 7.25 14.15 11.60
N LEU A 330 6.55 15.30 11.57
CA LEU A 330 6.94 16.45 10.74
C LEU A 330 8.35 16.94 11.12
N SER A 331 8.67 17.00 12.42
CA SER A 331 10.01 17.34 12.88
C SER A 331 11.06 16.32 12.41
N TYR A 332 10.73 15.01 12.45
CA TYR A 332 11.62 13.93 12.00
C TYR A 332 11.93 14.01 10.51
N ILE A 333 10.92 14.35 9.68
CA ILE A 333 11.09 14.46 8.23
C ILE A 333 11.54 15.84 7.76
N GLU A 334 11.68 16.82 8.69
CA GLU A 334 12.03 18.19 8.40
C GLU A 334 11.04 18.91 7.48
N GLU A 335 9.75 18.59 7.64
CA GLU A 335 8.64 19.20 6.90
C GLU A 335 7.76 20.06 7.83
N SER A 336 6.89 20.85 7.23
CA SER A 336 5.87 21.63 7.92
C SER A 336 4.55 21.54 7.15
N GLY A 337 3.43 21.65 7.85
CA GLY A 337 2.11 21.63 7.21
C GLY A 337 1.05 21.03 8.12
N PRO A 338 -0.17 20.86 7.63
CA PRO A 338 -1.23 20.20 8.36
C PRO A 338 -0.94 18.71 8.55
N CYS A 339 -1.33 18.18 9.72
CA CYS A 339 -1.15 16.77 10.07
C CYS A 339 -2.42 15.93 9.86
N GLY A 340 -3.49 16.49 9.28
CA GLY A 340 -4.78 15.80 9.16
C GLY A 340 -4.79 14.65 8.15
N ASN A 341 -5.97 14.06 7.98
CA ASN A 341 -6.16 12.96 7.05
C ASN A 341 -6.37 13.47 5.63
N GLU A 342 -5.30 13.57 4.87
CA GLU A 342 -5.32 14.04 3.46
C GLU A 342 -6.01 13.05 2.51
N TRP A 343 -6.31 11.84 2.94
CA TRP A 343 -6.83 10.75 2.12
C TRP A 343 -8.30 10.41 2.36
N ALA A 344 -8.94 11.09 3.34
CA ALA A 344 -10.28 10.77 3.81
C ALA A 344 -11.34 10.65 2.71
N ASN A 345 -11.27 11.50 1.66
CA ASN A 345 -12.21 11.49 0.54
C ASN A 345 -12.02 10.31 -0.44
N GLN A 346 -11.08 9.43 -0.17
CA GLN A 346 -10.78 8.25 -1.00
C GLN A 346 -11.07 6.93 -0.28
N ALA A 347 -11.54 6.93 0.97
CA ALA A 347 -11.91 5.71 1.68
C ALA A 347 -13.09 4.98 0.99
N LEU A 348 -13.32 3.71 1.34
CA LEU A 348 -14.52 2.94 0.95
C LEU A 348 -15.70 3.16 1.91
N PHE A 349 -15.54 4.08 2.82
CA PHE A 349 -16.56 4.57 3.75
C PHE A 349 -16.61 6.10 3.66
N ASP A 350 -17.80 6.67 3.82
CA ASP A 350 -17.93 8.13 3.86
C ASP A 350 -17.33 8.73 5.15
N TYR A 351 -17.39 10.05 5.30
CA TYR A 351 -16.81 10.74 6.46
C TYR A 351 -17.45 10.38 7.81
N ASP A 352 -18.68 9.83 7.79
CA ASP A 352 -19.39 9.35 8.96
C ASP A 352 -19.23 7.83 9.17
N GLY A 353 -18.44 7.17 8.32
CA GLY A 353 -18.14 5.74 8.39
C GLY A 353 -19.16 4.82 7.73
N HIS A 354 -20.06 5.32 6.89
CA HIS A 354 -21.03 4.50 6.17
C HIS A 354 -20.41 3.89 4.92
N ALA A 355 -20.63 2.60 4.73
CA ALA A 355 -20.14 1.83 3.57
C ALA A 355 -20.63 2.41 2.24
N LEU A 356 -19.71 2.64 1.30
CA LEU A 356 -19.95 3.24 -0.01
C LEU A 356 -20.32 2.19 -1.08
N PRO A 357 -20.97 2.59 -2.19
CA PRO A 357 -21.37 1.71 -3.28
C PRO A 357 -20.25 0.87 -3.89
N ALA A 358 -19.00 1.36 -3.90
CA ALA A 358 -17.84 0.64 -4.41
C ALA A 358 -17.65 -0.72 -3.71
N LEU A 359 -18.00 -0.86 -2.43
CA LEU A 359 -17.96 -2.14 -1.72
C LEU A 359 -18.93 -3.17 -2.35
N LYS A 360 -20.12 -2.74 -2.79
CA LYS A 360 -21.06 -3.63 -3.51
C LYS A 360 -20.48 -4.08 -4.84
N THR A 361 -19.85 -3.17 -5.57
CA THR A 361 -19.17 -3.47 -6.83
C THR A 361 -18.05 -4.51 -6.60
N ILE A 362 -17.23 -4.37 -5.56
CA ILE A 362 -16.20 -5.36 -5.21
C ILE A 362 -16.81 -6.73 -4.90
N ARG A 363 -17.89 -6.78 -4.12
CA ARG A 363 -18.59 -8.03 -3.79
C ARG A 363 -19.14 -8.75 -5.02
N ASP A 364 -19.81 -7.99 -5.88
CA ASP A 364 -20.59 -8.54 -6.98
C ASP A 364 -19.71 -8.89 -8.19
N TYR A 365 -18.48 -8.37 -8.25
CA TYR A 365 -17.50 -8.72 -9.27
C TYR A 365 -17.12 -10.21 -9.20
N LYS A 366 -17.20 -10.90 -10.36
CA LYS A 366 -16.80 -12.31 -10.50
C LYS A 366 -15.65 -12.40 -11.49
N PRO A 367 -14.42 -12.67 -11.02
CA PRO A 367 -13.28 -12.86 -11.91
C PRO A 367 -13.52 -13.99 -12.90
N LEU A 368 -13.10 -13.77 -14.16
CA LEU A 368 -13.23 -14.74 -15.25
C LEU A 368 -12.06 -15.72 -15.29
N HIS A 369 -10.90 -15.32 -14.72
CA HIS A 369 -9.62 -15.99 -14.91
C HIS A 369 -8.86 -16.16 -13.57
N SER A 370 -9.41 -16.97 -12.67
CA SER A 370 -8.70 -17.33 -11.44
C SER A 370 -7.49 -18.26 -11.64
N ASP A 371 -7.27 -18.80 -12.86
CA ASP A 371 -6.32 -19.90 -13.13
C ASP A 371 -5.50 -19.73 -14.43
N TYR A 372 -5.00 -18.53 -14.77
CA TYR A 372 -4.04 -18.42 -15.87
C TYR A 372 -2.69 -18.96 -15.45
N PRO A 373 -2.20 -20.10 -16.00
CA PRO A 373 -0.82 -20.53 -15.77
C PRO A 373 0.13 -19.53 -16.46
N LEU A 374 1.03 -18.95 -15.69
CA LEU A 374 2.20 -18.28 -16.24
C LEU A 374 3.01 -19.31 -17.03
N LYS A 375 3.49 -18.93 -18.22
CA LYS A 375 4.32 -19.79 -19.09
C LYS A 375 5.70 -19.99 -18.53
#